data_ed49cd56981d260c9061868f9c754d66
#
_entry.id   ed49cd56981d260c9061868f9c754d66
#
_cell.length_a   1.000
_cell.length_b   1.000
_cell.length_c   1.000
_cell.angle_alpha   90.00
_cell.angle_beta   90.00
_cell.angle_gamma   90.00
#
_symmetry.space_group_name_H-M   'P 1'
#
loop_
_entity.id
_entity.type
_entity.pdbx_description
1 polymer ?
#
loop_
_entity_poly.entity_id
_entity_poly.type
_entity_poly.pdbx_seq_one_letter_code
_entity_poly.pdbx_strand_id
1 'polypeptide(L)'
;MPDKSNLPALSKHVTELVLAGSLSHAEQAFSDAAEQYGDLAVVEVLASIAPQVTALHLAGFDGGKMSLATLLVPPKAWADSLAFIAATWSDDQIEDDPERIAESLFAHIHGVVFATEDAERRRALLFEASVNDWGATAFAILFSMAPKEILEVAGEILVKGPYITGQTSSDNDVVPLAIELAQANEDGWDRALFELFPDFRHSGDLVDAEFSDDPDEEQQFLQRSTKELLYRLRKQVPTSRSAAAKPGARRSLGTGIFS
;
A
#
# COMPACT_ATOMS: atom_id res chain seq x y z
N MET A 1 11.18 32.55 -1.31
CA MET A 1 11.23 31.18 -0.79
C MET A 1 10.39 31.18 0.47
N PRO A 2 9.42 30.30 0.64
CA PRO A 2 8.65 30.22 1.86
C PRO A 2 9.58 29.94 3.06
N ASP A 3 9.25 30.56 4.18
CA ASP A 3 10.03 30.39 5.41
C ASP A 3 9.81 28.97 5.96
N LYS A 4 10.78 28.08 5.76
CA LYS A 4 10.76 26.67 6.21
C LYS A 4 10.76 26.51 7.74
N SER A 5 10.88 27.63 8.50
CA SER A 5 10.95 27.59 9.97
C SER A 5 9.65 27.11 10.61
N ASN A 6 8.50 27.19 9.93
CA ASN A 6 7.19 26.84 10.45
C ASN A 6 6.78 25.36 10.20
N LEU A 7 7.46 24.62 9.31
CA LEU A 7 7.08 23.25 8.96
C LEU A 7 7.09 22.26 10.15
N PRO A 8 8.06 22.30 11.09
CA PRO A 8 8.03 21.43 12.27
C PRO A 8 6.83 21.70 13.19
N ALA A 9 6.41 22.97 13.30
CA ALA A 9 5.23 23.34 14.08
C ALA A 9 3.95 22.84 13.42
N LEU A 10 3.86 22.93 12.10
CA LEU A 10 2.74 22.40 11.31
C LEU A 10 2.66 20.88 11.40
N SER A 11 3.79 20.16 11.25
CA SER A 11 3.84 18.68 11.42
C SER A 11 3.34 18.26 12.79
N LYS A 12 3.75 18.95 13.84
CA LYS A 12 3.27 18.71 15.20
C LYS A 12 1.77 18.96 15.33
N HIS A 13 1.29 20.09 14.82
CA HIS A 13 -0.12 20.46 14.87
C HIS A 13 -1.01 19.44 14.13
N VAL A 14 -0.64 19.07 12.91
CA VAL A 14 -1.35 18.02 12.15
C VAL A 14 -1.34 16.68 12.91
N THR A 15 -0.20 16.29 13.47
CA THR A 15 -0.12 15.07 14.28
C THR A 15 -1.10 15.09 15.45
N GLU A 16 -1.17 16.21 16.18
CA GLU A 16 -2.09 16.38 17.30
C GLU A 16 -3.56 16.28 16.86
N LEU A 17 -3.92 16.92 15.73
CA LEU A 17 -5.26 16.85 15.15
C LEU A 17 -5.66 15.42 14.75
N VAL A 18 -4.78 14.70 14.06
CA VAL A 18 -5.03 13.32 13.64
C VAL A 18 -5.20 12.41 14.86
N LEU A 19 -4.32 12.50 15.84
CA LEU A 19 -4.41 11.70 17.07
C LEU A 19 -5.64 12.04 17.91
N ALA A 20 -6.17 13.26 17.80
CA ALA A 20 -7.43 13.66 18.41
C ALA A 20 -8.67 13.23 17.61
N GLY A 21 -8.51 12.55 16.46
CA GLY A 21 -9.60 12.17 15.56
C GLY A 21 -10.22 13.33 14.76
N SER A 22 -9.56 14.49 14.75
CA SER A 22 -10.04 15.70 14.06
C SER A 22 -9.53 15.78 12.62
N LEU A 23 -9.83 14.75 11.80
CA LEU A 23 -9.27 14.58 10.46
C LEU A 23 -9.62 15.72 9.51
N SER A 24 -10.85 16.26 9.58
CA SER A 24 -11.25 17.40 8.75
C SER A 24 -10.46 18.68 9.09
N HIS A 25 -10.07 18.88 10.35
CA HIS A 25 -9.20 20.00 10.71
C HIS A 25 -7.75 19.77 10.29
N ALA A 26 -7.29 18.52 10.26
CA ALA A 26 -5.97 18.19 9.71
C ALA A 26 -5.92 18.47 8.20
N GLU A 27 -6.96 18.10 7.44
CA GLU A 27 -7.07 18.46 6.01
C GLU A 27 -7.13 19.99 5.80
N GLN A 28 -7.87 20.71 6.64
CA GLN A 28 -7.89 22.17 6.55
C GLN A 28 -6.49 22.76 6.80
N ALA A 29 -5.73 22.21 7.76
CA ALA A 29 -4.37 22.66 8.02
C ALA A 29 -3.42 22.37 6.83
N PHE A 30 -3.61 21.28 6.09
CA PHE A 30 -2.89 21.03 4.83
C PHE A 30 -3.30 22.03 3.75
N SER A 31 -4.59 22.32 3.60
CA SER A 31 -5.09 23.31 2.63
C SER A 31 -4.54 24.70 2.90
N ASP A 32 -4.59 25.14 4.16
CA ASP A 32 -4.05 26.44 4.57
C ASP A 32 -2.53 26.52 4.32
N ALA A 33 -1.81 25.42 4.54
CA ALA A 33 -0.38 25.33 4.27
C ALA A 33 -0.08 25.37 2.77
N ALA A 34 -0.86 24.68 1.94
CA ALA A 34 -0.73 24.72 0.49
C ALA A 34 -0.99 26.14 -0.06
N GLU A 35 -2.02 26.83 0.42
CA GLU A 35 -2.32 28.21 0.03
C GLU A 35 -1.21 29.18 0.44
N GLN A 36 -0.65 29.00 1.63
CA GLN A 36 0.35 29.93 2.17
C GLN A 36 1.78 29.65 1.68
N TYR A 37 2.15 28.37 1.55
CA TYR A 37 3.54 27.96 1.31
C TYR A 37 3.71 27.11 0.04
N GLY A 38 2.61 26.72 -0.63
CA GLY A 38 2.59 25.84 -1.80
C GLY A 38 2.60 24.35 -1.45
N ASP A 39 2.24 23.51 -2.42
CA ASP A 39 2.08 22.06 -2.27
C ASP A 39 3.33 21.35 -1.75
N LEU A 40 4.53 21.85 -2.12
CA LEU A 40 5.80 21.29 -1.63
C LEU A 40 5.93 21.35 -0.11
N ALA A 41 5.33 22.34 0.55
CA ALA A 41 5.32 22.42 2.01
C ALA A 41 4.48 21.30 2.62
N VAL A 42 3.34 20.97 2.01
CA VAL A 42 2.48 19.85 2.43
C VAL A 42 3.22 18.51 2.23
N VAL A 43 3.89 18.34 1.10
CA VAL A 43 4.74 17.15 0.83
C VAL A 43 5.82 16.99 1.91
N GLU A 44 6.54 18.06 2.27
CA GLU A 44 7.56 18.02 3.34
C GLU A 44 6.95 17.68 4.71
N VAL A 45 5.76 18.20 5.03
CA VAL A 45 5.03 17.85 6.27
C VAL A 45 4.64 16.39 6.27
N LEU A 46 4.01 15.89 5.20
CA LEU A 46 3.60 14.49 5.07
C LEU A 46 4.80 13.52 5.13
N ALA A 47 5.97 13.94 4.60
CA ALA A 47 7.21 13.17 4.72
C ALA A 47 7.78 13.13 6.14
N SER A 48 7.42 14.09 6.99
CA SER A 48 7.99 14.27 8.33
C SER A 48 7.14 13.70 9.47
N ILE A 49 5.84 13.47 9.24
CA ILE A 49 4.96 12.87 10.24
C ILE A 49 5.19 11.36 10.35
N ALA A 50 4.89 10.81 11.53
CA ALA A 50 5.10 9.38 11.77
C ALA A 50 4.18 8.53 10.89
N PRO A 51 4.65 7.37 10.37
CA PRO A 51 3.84 6.50 9.50
C PRO A 51 2.50 6.09 10.10
N GLN A 52 2.44 5.88 11.42
CA GLN A 52 1.19 5.57 12.13
C GLN A 52 0.16 6.69 12.00
N VAL A 53 0.61 7.94 12.07
CA VAL A 53 -0.25 9.12 11.95
C VAL A 53 -0.75 9.26 10.51
N THR A 54 0.13 9.03 9.52
CA THR A 54 -0.24 8.98 8.11
C THR A 54 -1.29 7.89 7.86
N ALA A 55 -1.10 6.68 8.40
CA ALA A 55 -2.07 5.59 8.28
C ALA A 55 -3.44 5.97 8.86
N LEU A 56 -3.47 6.53 10.08
CA LEU A 56 -4.71 6.97 10.73
C LEU A 56 -5.43 8.06 9.93
N HIS A 57 -4.66 9.02 9.39
CA HIS A 57 -5.24 10.11 8.61
C HIS A 57 -5.86 9.61 7.32
N LEU A 58 -5.09 8.85 6.52
CA LEU A 58 -5.54 8.37 5.21
C LEU A 58 -6.66 7.33 5.32
N ALA A 59 -6.62 6.43 6.32
CA ALA A 59 -7.65 5.42 6.52
C ALA A 59 -8.96 5.98 7.11
N GLY A 60 -8.86 7.05 7.89
CA GLY A 60 -10.02 7.65 8.55
C GLY A 60 -10.68 8.77 7.74
N PHE A 61 -10.11 9.19 6.63
CA PHE A 61 -10.69 10.21 5.78
C PHE A 61 -11.76 9.62 4.87
N ASP A 62 -12.93 10.26 4.81
CA ASP A 62 -14.05 9.81 3.99
C ASP A 62 -13.66 9.82 2.49
N GLY A 63 -13.57 8.62 1.89
CA GLY A 63 -13.17 8.42 0.50
C GLY A 63 -14.06 9.10 -0.56
N GLY A 64 -15.20 9.68 -0.16
CA GLY A 64 -16.05 10.50 -1.02
C GLY A 64 -15.59 11.95 -1.18
N LYS A 65 -14.55 12.37 -0.44
CA LYS A 65 -14.01 13.73 -0.49
C LYS A 65 -12.57 13.72 -1.02
N MET A 66 -12.22 14.73 -1.82
CA MET A 66 -10.83 14.94 -2.21
C MET A 66 -10.00 15.30 -0.97
N SER A 67 -8.98 14.48 -0.70
CA SER A 67 -8.00 14.72 0.36
C SER A 67 -6.71 15.24 -0.26
N LEU A 68 -6.23 16.39 0.24
CA LEU A 68 -4.95 16.95 -0.19
C LEU A 68 -3.79 16.04 0.26
N ALA A 69 -3.92 15.43 1.44
CA ALA A 69 -2.96 14.46 1.90
C ALA A 69 -2.87 13.25 0.96
N THR A 70 -3.99 12.72 0.49
CA THR A 70 -4.03 11.62 -0.49
C THR A 70 -3.34 12.00 -1.80
N LEU A 71 -3.57 13.22 -2.29
CA LEU A 71 -2.97 13.71 -3.52
C LEU A 71 -1.45 13.94 -3.39
N LEU A 72 -0.98 14.40 -2.24
CA LEU A 72 0.39 14.90 -2.06
C LEU A 72 1.28 13.99 -1.21
N VAL A 73 0.75 12.91 -0.60
CA VAL A 73 1.57 12.00 0.22
C VAL A 73 2.75 11.46 -0.59
N PRO A 74 3.99 11.58 -0.08
CA PRO A 74 5.15 11.01 -0.76
C PRO A 74 5.04 9.49 -0.84
N PRO A 75 5.45 8.85 -1.97
CA PRO A 75 5.35 7.41 -2.16
C PRO A 75 5.91 6.60 -1.00
N LYS A 76 7.12 6.95 -0.53
CA LYS A 76 7.72 6.28 0.62
C LYS A 76 6.95 6.46 1.93
N ALA A 77 6.44 7.65 2.22
CA ALA A 77 5.67 7.92 3.44
C ALA A 77 4.36 7.13 3.44
N TRP A 78 3.70 7.03 2.28
CA TRP A 78 2.52 6.18 2.10
C TRP A 78 2.86 4.70 2.28
N ALA A 79 3.89 4.20 1.59
CA ALA A 79 4.35 2.82 1.70
C ALA A 79 4.64 2.43 3.16
N ASP A 80 5.41 3.27 3.87
CA ASP A 80 5.73 3.04 5.28
C ASP A 80 4.46 3.04 6.18
N SER A 81 3.39 3.73 5.78
CA SER A 81 2.13 3.78 6.52
C SER A 81 1.27 2.53 6.37
N LEU A 82 1.36 1.82 5.24
CA LEU A 82 0.53 0.64 4.94
C LEU A 82 0.65 -0.45 6.01
N ALA A 83 1.86 -0.67 6.54
CA ALA A 83 2.08 -1.65 7.60
C ALA A 83 1.26 -1.36 8.88
N PHE A 84 0.90 -0.10 9.13
CA PHE A 84 0.16 0.31 10.32
C PHE A 84 -1.35 0.25 10.17
N ILE A 85 -1.88 0.13 8.98
CA ILE A 85 -3.33 -0.04 8.74
C ILE A 85 -3.82 -1.31 9.44
N ALA A 86 -3.06 -2.39 9.34
CA ALA A 86 -3.38 -3.66 9.98
C ALA A 86 -3.40 -3.59 11.52
N ALA A 87 -2.77 -2.58 12.13
CA ALA A 87 -2.82 -2.36 13.58
C ALA A 87 -4.20 -1.91 14.08
N THR A 88 -5.06 -1.43 13.19
CA THR A 88 -6.42 -0.99 13.53
C THR A 88 -7.43 -2.15 13.61
N TRP A 89 -7.06 -3.34 13.14
CA TRP A 89 -7.94 -4.51 13.09
C TRP A 89 -7.85 -5.37 14.36
N SER A 90 -8.98 -5.83 14.88
CA SER A 90 -9.04 -6.82 15.95
C SER A 90 -9.07 -8.24 15.42
N ASP A 91 -8.74 -9.23 16.27
CA ASP A 91 -8.86 -10.64 15.90
C ASP A 91 -10.32 -11.00 15.56
N ASP A 92 -11.26 -10.51 16.36
CA ASP A 92 -12.68 -10.75 16.15
C ASP A 92 -13.16 -10.20 14.79
N GLN A 93 -12.69 -9.02 14.39
CA GLN A 93 -13.02 -8.46 13.07
C GLN A 93 -12.49 -9.33 11.92
N ILE A 94 -11.26 -9.84 12.04
CA ILE A 94 -10.68 -10.73 11.02
C ILE A 94 -11.42 -12.07 10.98
N GLU A 95 -11.86 -12.59 12.15
CA GLU A 95 -12.61 -13.84 12.20
C GLU A 95 -14.03 -13.71 11.64
N ASP A 96 -14.72 -12.62 11.98
CA ASP A 96 -16.13 -12.45 11.68
C ASP A 96 -16.38 -11.93 10.25
N ASP A 97 -15.51 -11.05 9.72
CA ASP A 97 -15.76 -10.37 8.45
C ASP A 97 -14.43 -9.99 7.71
N PRO A 98 -13.65 -11.01 7.27
CA PRO A 98 -12.39 -10.77 6.57
C PRO A 98 -12.57 -10.05 5.24
N GLU A 99 -13.67 -10.29 4.54
CA GLU A 99 -13.98 -9.69 3.24
C GLU A 99 -14.13 -8.17 3.37
N ARG A 100 -14.87 -7.71 4.36
CA ARG A 100 -15.04 -6.27 4.62
C ARG A 100 -13.74 -5.57 4.95
N ILE A 101 -12.81 -6.25 5.64
CA ILE A 101 -11.48 -5.70 5.91
C ILE A 101 -10.69 -5.59 4.60
N ALA A 102 -10.74 -6.62 3.75
CA ALA A 102 -10.10 -6.60 2.44
C ALA A 102 -10.67 -5.49 1.54
N GLU A 103 -11.99 -5.32 1.49
CA GLU A 103 -12.64 -4.21 0.79
C GLU A 103 -12.20 -2.84 1.31
N SER A 104 -12.10 -2.68 2.64
CA SER A 104 -11.61 -1.43 3.25
C SER A 104 -10.16 -1.15 2.89
N LEU A 105 -9.30 -2.18 2.88
CA LEU A 105 -7.91 -2.07 2.47
C LEU A 105 -7.81 -1.71 0.98
N PHE A 106 -8.64 -2.36 0.14
CA PHE A 106 -8.74 -2.05 -1.27
C PHE A 106 -9.14 -0.59 -1.50
N ALA A 107 -10.22 -0.14 -0.88
CA ALA A 107 -10.69 1.24 -0.99
C ALA A 107 -9.60 2.25 -0.59
N HIS A 108 -8.82 1.93 0.45
CA HIS A 108 -7.70 2.77 0.88
C HIS A 108 -6.58 2.82 -0.17
N ILE A 109 -6.10 1.66 -0.65
CA ILE A 109 -5.00 1.59 -1.62
C ILE A 109 -5.42 2.18 -2.95
N HIS A 110 -6.59 1.80 -3.46
CA HIS A 110 -7.17 2.33 -4.69
C HIS A 110 -7.36 3.84 -4.62
N GLY A 111 -7.93 4.34 -3.51
CA GLY A 111 -8.17 5.76 -3.30
C GLY A 111 -6.89 6.61 -3.31
N VAL A 112 -5.75 6.07 -2.85
CA VAL A 112 -4.47 6.79 -2.91
C VAL A 112 -3.82 6.66 -4.28
N VAL A 113 -3.78 5.47 -4.85
CA VAL A 113 -3.13 5.21 -6.15
C VAL A 113 -3.83 5.95 -7.27
N PHE A 114 -5.16 5.88 -7.32
CA PHE A 114 -5.96 6.50 -8.38
C PHE A 114 -6.52 7.89 -8.03
N ALA A 115 -5.99 8.53 -6.96
CA ALA A 115 -6.28 9.94 -6.66
C ALA A 115 -5.83 10.89 -7.78
N THR A 116 -4.95 10.44 -8.67
CA THR A 116 -4.37 11.19 -9.76
C THR A 116 -4.35 10.40 -11.05
N GLU A 117 -4.46 11.10 -12.19
CA GLU A 117 -4.26 10.51 -13.52
C GLU A 117 -2.78 10.38 -13.91
N ASP A 118 -1.85 10.92 -13.10
CA ASP A 118 -0.42 10.84 -13.34
C ASP A 118 0.09 9.40 -13.15
N ALA A 119 0.37 8.72 -14.27
CA ALA A 119 0.86 7.35 -14.29
C ALA A 119 2.25 7.19 -13.63
N GLU A 120 3.13 8.21 -13.71
CA GLU A 120 4.45 8.14 -13.06
C GLU A 120 4.30 8.15 -11.54
N ARG A 121 3.40 8.98 -11.03
CA ARG A 121 3.09 9.01 -9.60
C ARG A 121 2.47 7.69 -9.13
N ARG A 122 1.49 7.13 -9.87
CA ARG A 122 0.89 5.84 -9.52
C ARG A 122 1.95 4.74 -9.42
N ARG A 123 2.83 4.65 -10.43
CA ARG A 123 3.93 3.68 -10.44
C ARG A 123 4.90 3.89 -9.30
N ALA A 124 5.24 5.14 -8.95
CA ALA A 124 6.10 5.43 -7.82
C ALA A 124 5.48 4.98 -6.48
N LEU A 125 4.18 5.20 -6.29
CA LEU A 125 3.44 4.71 -5.12
C LEU A 125 3.48 3.18 -5.03
N LEU A 126 3.11 2.50 -6.10
CA LEU A 126 3.07 1.04 -6.16
C LEU A 126 4.46 0.41 -6.00
N PHE A 127 5.48 1.01 -6.62
CA PHE A 127 6.87 0.56 -6.46
C PHE A 127 7.30 0.62 -5.00
N GLU A 128 7.18 1.79 -4.36
CA GLU A 128 7.60 1.96 -2.96
C GLU A 128 6.83 1.06 -1.98
N ALA A 129 5.54 0.84 -2.23
CA ALA A 129 4.75 -0.08 -1.42
C ALA A 129 5.21 -1.53 -1.58
N SER A 130 5.43 -1.97 -2.83
CA SER A 130 5.70 -3.37 -3.16
C SER A 130 7.12 -3.84 -2.88
N VAL A 131 8.08 -2.94 -2.63
CA VAL A 131 9.45 -3.34 -2.21
C VAL A 131 9.49 -3.89 -0.78
N ASN A 132 8.46 -3.67 0.02
CA ASN A 132 8.37 -4.13 1.41
C ASN A 132 7.54 -5.42 1.50
N ASP A 133 7.85 -6.28 2.48
CA ASP A 133 7.11 -7.54 2.67
C ASP A 133 5.63 -7.29 3.01
N TRP A 134 5.34 -6.29 3.84
CA TRP A 134 3.95 -5.94 4.15
C TRP A 134 3.16 -5.43 2.94
N GLY A 135 3.84 -4.78 1.98
CA GLY A 135 3.20 -4.37 0.73
C GLY A 135 2.82 -5.57 -0.13
N ALA A 136 3.70 -6.54 -0.31
CA ALA A 136 3.40 -7.78 -1.02
C ALA A 136 2.18 -8.49 -0.39
N THR A 137 2.15 -8.62 0.95
CA THR A 137 1.00 -9.19 1.66
C THR A 137 -0.27 -8.36 1.49
N ALA A 138 -0.17 -7.02 1.52
CA ALA A 138 -1.33 -6.15 1.30
C ALA A 138 -1.91 -6.33 -0.11
N PHE A 139 -1.07 -6.38 -1.15
CA PHE A 139 -1.54 -6.65 -2.52
C PHE A 139 -2.08 -8.08 -2.67
N ALA A 140 -1.50 -9.08 -2.03
CA ALA A 140 -2.04 -10.44 -2.02
C ALA A 140 -3.45 -10.50 -1.42
N ILE A 141 -3.75 -9.71 -0.38
CA ILE A 141 -5.10 -9.57 0.17
C ILE A 141 -6.06 -9.01 -0.89
N LEU A 142 -5.64 -7.97 -1.64
CA LEU A 142 -6.47 -7.42 -2.70
C LEU A 142 -6.71 -8.43 -3.81
N PHE A 143 -5.68 -9.14 -4.21
CA PHE A 143 -5.75 -10.17 -5.26
C PHE A 143 -6.64 -11.35 -4.84
N SER A 144 -6.72 -11.65 -3.55
CA SER A 144 -7.64 -12.68 -3.06
C SER A 144 -9.11 -12.34 -3.28
N MET A 145 -9.46 -11.08 -3.57
CA MET A 145 -10.83 -10.68 -3.88
C MET A 145 -11.29 -11.07 -5.30
N ALA A 146 -10.34 -11.38 -6.20
CA ALA A 146 -10.59 -11.74 -7.59
C ALA A 146 -9.56 -12.76 -8.11
N PRO A 147 -9.42 -13.93 -7.48
CA PRO A 147 -8.32 -14.84 -7.74
C PRO A 147 -8.30 -15.40 -9.16
N LYS A 148 -9.45 -15.64 -9.78
CA LYS A 148 -9.56 -16.10 -11.18
C LYS A 148 -9.03 -15.07 -12.14
N GLU A 149 -9.51 -13.84 -12.03
CA GLU A 149 -9.11 -12.73 -12.88
C GLU A 149 -7.62 -12.41 -12.70
N ILE A 150 -7.11 -12.55 -11.48
CA ILE A 150 -5.67 -12.36 -11.20
C ILE A 150 -4.83 -13.45 -11.86
N LEU A 151 -5.27 -14.71 -11.85
CA LEU A 151 -4.58 -15.79 -12.57
C LEU A 151 -4.61 -15.57 -14.09
N GLU A 152 -5.73 -15.14 -14.66
CA GLU A 152 -5.82 -14.79 -16.08
C GLU A 152 -4.83 -13.68 -16.44
N VAL A 153 -4.80 -12.60 -15.64
CA VAL A 153 -3.84 -11.49 -15.81
C VAL A 153 -2.41 -11.98 -15.69
N ALA A 154 -2.11 -12.84 -14.72
CA ALA A 154 -0.76 -13.40 -14.54
C ALA A 154 -0.33 -14.23 -15.78
N GLY A 155 -1.22 -15.06 -16.32
CA GLY A 155 -0.98 -15.80 -17.55
C GLY A 155 -0.74 -14.88 -18.75
N GLU A 156 -1.53 -13.80 -18.88
CA GLU A 156 -1.32 -12.81 -19.95
C GLU A 156 0.01 -12.06 -19.80
N ILE A 157 0.36 -11.63 -18.59
CA ILE A 157 1.63 -10.94 -18.32
C ILE A 157 2.82 -11.84 -18.65
N LEU A 158 2.76 -13.10 -18.29
CA LEU A 158 3.83 -14.05 -18.57
C LEU A 158 4.07 -14.23 -20.07
N VAL A 159 3.02 -14.21 -20.88
CA VAL A 159 3.10 -14.42 -22.34
C VAL A 159 3.43 -13.13 -23.08
N LYS A 160 2.84 -12.00 -22.68
CA LYS A 160 2.87 -10.73 -23.41
C LYS A 160 3.76 -9.66 -22.76
N GLY A 161 4.23 -9.92 -21.53
CA GLY A 161 4.88 -8.91 -20.67
C GLY A 161 3.87 -8.02 -19.93
N PRO A 162 4.33 -7.18 -19.00
CA PRO A 162 3.46 -6.39 -18.12
C PRO A 162 2.69 -5.26 -18.83
N TYR A 163 3.06 -4.92 -20.08
CA TYR A 163 2.41 -3.85 -20.85
C TYR A 163 1.22 -4.38 -21.67
N ILE A 164 0.34 -5.12 -21.00
CA ILE A 164 -0.91 -5.55 -21.63
C ILE A 164 -1.87 -4.35 -21.77
N THR A 165 -2.32 -4.11 -23.00
CA THR A 165 -3.35 -3.11 -23.33
C THR A 165 -4.73 -3.75 -23.40
N GLY A 166 -4.97 -4.78 -22.61
CA GLY A 166 -6.26 -5.45 -22.57
C GLY A 166 -7.30 -4.56 -21.89
N GLN A 167 -8.39 -4.27 -22.60
CA GLN A 167 -9.66 -3.98 -21.96
C GLN A 167 -10.09 -5.28 -21.25
N THR A 168 -9.59 -5.48 -20.05
CA THR A 168 -10.24 -6.43 -19.17
C THR A 168 -11.61 -5.83 -18.87
N SER A 169 -12.62 -6.39 -19.47
CA SER A 169 -14.02 -6.03 -19.21
C SER A 169 -14.49 -6.58 -17.86
N SER A 170 -13.57 -6.66 -16.91
CA SER A 170 -13.88 -7.04 -15.54
C SER A 170 -14.48 -5.83 -14.83
N ASP A 171 -15.68 -5.98 -14.31
CA ASP A 171 -16.27 -5.01 -13.38
C ASP A 171 -15.50 -4.93 -12.04
N ASN A 172 -14.39 -5.66 -11.94
CA ASN A 172 -13.56 -5.75 -10.74
C ASN A 172 -12.38 -4.79 -10.81
N ASP A 173 -12.41 -3.76 -9.98
CA ASP A 173 -11.40 -2.70 -9.91
C ASP A 173 -10.02 -3.20 -9.44
N VAL A 174 -9.89 -4.44 -8.96
CA VAL A 174 -8.61 -5.05 -8.55
C VAL A 174 -7.71 -5.30 -9.76
N VAL A 175 -8.26 -5.68 -10.91
CA VAL A 175 -7.49 -6.01 -12.12
C VAL A 175 -6.67 -4.83 -12.66
N PRO A 176 -7.22 -3.61 -12.80
CA PRO A 176 -6.41 -2.44 -13.18
C PRO A 176 -5.26 -2.16 -12.22
N LEU A 177 -5.50 -2.31 -10.92
CA LEU A 177 -4.46 -2.13 -9.89
C LEU A 177 -3.36 -3.19 -10.02
N ALA A 178 -3.72 -4.44 -10.29
CA ALA A 178 -2.80 -5.55 -10.50
C ALA A 178 -1.88 -5.30 -11.70
N ILE A 179 -2.44 -4.85 -12.82
CA ILE A 179 -1.67 -4.51 -14.03
C ILE A 179 -0.72 -3.34 -13.77
N GLU A 180 -1.17 -2.29 -13.10
CA GLU A 180 -0.33 -1.14 -12.74
C GLU A 180 0.80 -1.57 -11.77
N LEU A 181 0.55 -2.50 -10.85
CA LEU A 181 1.58 -3.04 -9.98
C LEU A 181 2.65 -3.82 -10.76
N ALA A 182 2.24 -4.71 -11.66
CA ALA A 182 3.16 -5.47 -12.49
C ALA A 182 4.05 -4.56 -13.35
N GLN A 183 3.48 -3.46 -13.87
CA GLN A 183 4.22 -2.46 -14.62
C GLN A 183 5.17 -1.63 -13.74
N ALA A 184 4.81 -1.41 -12.49
CA ALA A 184 5.62 -0.63 -11.55
C ALA A 184 6.77 -1.43 -10.95
N ASN A 185 6.55 -2.71 -10.61
CA ASN A 185 7.52 -3.57 -9.95
C ASN A 185 7.18 -5.05 -10.16
N GLU A 186 7.83 -5.69 -11.12
CA GLU A 186 7.63 -7.11 -11.45
C GLU A 186 7.96 -8.02 -10.26
N ASP A 187 9.06 -7.78 -9.54
CA ASP A 187 9.42 -8.55 -8.33
C ASP A 187 8.35 -8.41 -7.22
N GLY A 188 7.76 -7.23 -7.08
CA GLY A 188 6.70 -6.96 -6.12
C GLY A 188 5.39 -7.65 -6.50
N TRP A 189 5.08 -7.67 -7.78
CA TRP A 189 3.96 -8.43 -8.36
C TRP A 189 4.10 -9.93 -8.09
N ASP A 190 5.25 -10.51 -8.45
CA ASP A 190 5.52 -11.94 -8.25
C ASP A 190 5.41 -12.32 -6.77
N ARG A 191 5.96 -11.52 -5.86
CA ARG A 191 5.85 -11.77 -4.42
C ARG A 191 4.39 -11.77 -3.96
N ALA A 192 3.56 -10.85 -4.43
CA ALA A 192 2.15 -10.82 -4.07
C ALA A 192 1.39 -12.05 -4.59
N LEU A 193 1.69 -12.50 -5.81
CA LEU A 193 1.13 -13.72 -6.38
C LEU A 193 1.51 -14.96 -5.57
N PHE A 194 2.79 -15.13 -5.23
CA PHE A 194 3.25 -16.29 -4.47
C PHE A 194 2.79 -16.28 -2.99
N GLU A 195 2.46 -15.11 -2.45
CA GLU A 195 1.78 -15.06 -1.15
C GLU A 195 0.32 -15.53 -1.24
N LEU A 196 -0.37 -15.21 -2.32
CA LEU A 196 -1.75 -15.67 -2.55
C LEU A 196 -1.80 -17.14 -2.94
N PHE A 197 -0.88 -17.57 -3.80
CA PHE A 197 -0.81 -18.92 -4.35
C PHE A 197 0.48 -19.65 -3.94
N PRO A 198 0.62 -20.04 -2.68
CA PRO A 198 1.88 -20.56 -2.12
C PRO A 198 2.30 -21.93 -2.68
N ASP A 199 1.38 -22.64 -3.33
CA ASP A 199 1.66 -23.92 -3.99
C ASP A 199 2.39 -23.75 -5.33
N PHE A 200 2.35 -22.58 -5.92
CA PHE A 200 3.11 -22.24 -7.14
C PHE A 200 4.54 -21.88 -6.78
N ARG A 201 5.50 -22.51 -7.47
CA ARG A 201 6.93 -22.29 -7.25
C ARG A 201 7.57 -21.39 -8.31
N HIS A 202 6.95 -21.33 -9.47
CA HIS A 202 7.41 -20.57 -10.62
C HIS A 202 6.24 -19.92 -11.35
N SER A 203 6.47 -18.79 -11.97
CA SER A 203 5.45 -18.09 -12.77
C SER A 203 4.89 -18.98 -13.91
N GLY A 204 5.65 -19.99 -14.36
CA GLY A 204 5.18 -20.98 -15.33
C GLY A 204 4.05 -21.88 -14.82
N ASP A 205 4.01 -22.14 -13.51
CA ASP A 205 2.95 -22.96 -12.90
C ASP A 205 1.58 -22.27 -12.97
N LEU A 206 1.59 -20.92 -13.10
CA LEU A 206 0.36 -20.11 -13.20
C LEU A 206 -0.35 -20.26 -14.55
N VAL A 207 0.37 -20.65 -15.62
CA VAL A 207 -0.22 -20.79 -16.96
C VAL A 207 -1.13 -22.00 -17.07
N ASP A 208 -0.79 -23.05 -16.33
CA ASP A 208 -1.53 -24.32 -16.30
C ASP A 208 -2.49 -24.40 -15.08
N ALA A 209 -2.57 -23.31 -14.30
CA ALA A 209 -3.43 -23.25 -13.12
C ALA A 209 -4.88 -23.08 -13.54
N GLU A 210 -5.69 -24.10 -13.31
CA GLU A 210 -7.14 -24.00 -13.41
C GLU A 210 -7.71 -23.73 -12.01
N PHE A 211 -8.40 -22.62 -11.88
CA PHE A 211 -9.22 -22.36 -10.69
C PHE A 211 -10.53 -23.13 -10.83
N SER A 212 -11.02 -23.70 -9.74
CA SER A 212 -12.29 -24.44 -9.77
C SER A 212 -13.43 -23.51 -10.22
N ASP A 213 -14.28 -24.03 -11.11
CA ASP A 213 -15.52 -23.35 -11.51
C ASP A 213 -16.66 -23.53 -10.50
N ASP A 214 -16.40 -24.22 -9.39
CA ASP A 214 -17.37 -24.40 -8.32
C ASP A 214 -17.39 -23.14 -7.44
N PRO A 215 -18.53 -22.39 -7.40
CA PRO A 215 -18.63 -21.16 -6.61
C PRO A 215 -18.41 -21.39 -5.10
N ASP A 216 -18.75 -22.57 -4.58
CA ASP A 216 -18.57 -22.88 -3.16
C ASP A 216 -17.08 -23.08 -2.82
N GLU A 217 -16.32 -23.72 -3.71
CA GLU A 217 -14.88 -23.89 -3.55
C GLU A 217 -14.13 -22.55 -3.68
N GLU A 218 -14.55 -21.72 -4.63
CA GLU A 218 -14.01 -20.36 -4.80
C GLU A 218 -14.24 -19.52 -3.53
N GLN A 219 -15.45 -19.51 -3.01
CA GLN A 219 -15.77 -18.76 -1.80
C GLN A 219 -15.00 -19.26 -0.58
N GLN A 220 -14.82 -20.58 -0.43
CA GLN A 220 -14.00 -21.14 0.65
C GLN A 220 -12.54 -20.76 0.52
N PHE A 221 -11.99 -20.79 -0.71
CA PHE A 221 -10.63 -20.31 -0.96
C PHE A 221 -10.47 -18.85 -0.59
N LEU A 222 -11.39 -17.99 -1.05
CA LEU A 222 -11.41 -16.56 -0.75
C LEU A 222 -11.35 -16.31 0.76
N GLN A 223 -12.31 -16.86 1.49
CA GLN A 223 -12.41 -16.63 2.94
C GLN A 223 -11.15 -17.10 3.68
N ARG A 224 -10.65 -18.29 3.34
CA ARG A 224 -9.48 -18.86 3.99
C ARG A 224 -8.21 -18.07 3.67
N SER A 225 -7.95 -17.80 2.39
CA SER A 225 -6.74 -17.11 1.94
C SER A 225 -6.72 -15.67 2.43
N THR A 226 -7.82 -14.94 2.30
CA THR A 226 -7.95 -13.56 2.79
C THR A 226 -7.68 -13.49 4.29
N LYS A 227 -8.26 -14.37 5.07
CA LYS A 227 -8.09 -14.43 6.52
C LYS A 227 -6.64 -14.71 6.93
N GLU A 228 -6.00 -15.70 6.30
CA GLU A 228 -4.59 -16.03 6.56
C GLU A 228 -3.67 -14.83 6.22
N LEU A 229 -3.90 -14.16 5.11
CA LEU A 229 -3.14 -12.98 4.68
C LEU A 229 -3.35 -11.78 5.62
N LEU A 230 -4.57 -11.53 6.07
CA LEU A 230 -4.87 -10.47 7.05
C LEU A 230 -4.11 -10.70 8.37
N TYR A 231 -4.09 -11.93 8.89
CA TYR A 231 -3.29 -12.26 10.08
C TYR A 231 -1.79 -12.11 9.83
N ARG A 232 -1.32 -12.45 8.62
CA ARG A 232 0.08 -12.30 8.24
C ARG A 232 0.47 -10.83 8.21
N LEU A 233 -0.31 -9.99 7.54
CA LEU A 233 -0.07 -8.55 7.47
C LEU A 233 -0.05 -7.92 8.87
N ARG A 234 -0.98 -8.31 9.75
CA ARG A 234 -1.03 -7.81 11.11
C ARG A 234 0.21 -8.19 11.95
N LYS A 235 0.79 -9.36 11.71
CA LYS A 235 2.03 -9.79 12.38
C LYS A 235 3.27 -9.02 11.88
N GLN A 236 3.20 -8.44 10.68
CA GLN A 236 4.28 -7.64 10.10
C GLN A 236 4.28 -6.19 10.59
N VAL A 237 3.24 -5.75 11.30
CA VAL A 237 3.17 -4.39 11.87
C VAL A 237 4.42 -4.12 12.72
N PRO A 238 5.21 -3.07 12.38
CA PRO A 238 6.40 -2.73 13.15
C PRO A 238 6.03 -2.38 14.58
N THR A 239 6.57 -3.11 15.55
CA THR A 239 6.43 -2.71 16.95
C THR A 239 7.29 -1.47 17.18
N SER A 240 6.81 -0.53 18.01
CA SER A 240 7.48 0.76 18.30
C SER A 240 8.94 0.63 18.77
N ARG A 241 9.39 -0.57 19.16
CA ARG A 241 10.78 -0.88 19.52
C ARG A 241 11.67 -1.12 18.28
N SER A 242 11.12 -1.50 17.14
CA SER A 242 11.89 -1.76 15.90
C SER A 242 12.12 -0.50 15.08
N ALA A 243 11.27 0.52 15.24
CA ALA A 243 11.39 1.80 14.54
C ALA A 243 12.49 2.72 15.10
N ALA A 244 13.08 2.39 16.26
CA ALA A 244 14.30 3.03 16.72
C ALA A 244 15.48 2.49 15.87
N ALA A 245 15.71 3.16 14.75
CA ALA A 245 16.78 2.89 13.81
C ALA A 245 18.09 2.57 14.54
N LYS A 246 18.67 1.40 14.24
CA LYS A 246 20.09 1.19 14.51
C LYS A 246 20.84 2.28 13.76
N PRO A 247 21.57 3.18 14.43
CA PRO A 247 22.44 4.12 13.74
C PRO A 247 23.42 3.28 12.92
N GLY A 248 23.45 3.52 11.60
CA GLY A 248 24.23 2.76 10.66
C GLY A 248 25.66 2.56 11.17
N ALA A 249 26.05 1.32 11.30
CA ALA A 249 27.43 0.96 11.51
C ALA A 249 28.22 1.51 10.31
N ARG A 250 28.90 2.64 10.51
CA ARG A 250 29.93 3.12 9.60
C ARG A 250 30.94 1.99 9.45
N ARG A 251 30.93 1.28 8.33
CA ARG A 251 32.06 0.47 7.91
C ARG A 251 33.23 1.43 7.73
N SER A 252 34.13 1.42 8.68
CA SER A 252 35.42 2.04 8.50
C SER A 252 36.11 1.29 7.36
N LEU A 253 36.31 1.95 6.24
CA LEU A 253 37.24 1.53 5.22
C LEU A 253 38.61 1.57 5.85
N GLY A 254 39.13 0.39 6.19
CA GLY A 254 40.48 0.22 6.64
C GLY A 254 41.46 0.70 5.56
N THR A 255 42.25 1.70 5.90
CA THR A 255 43.45 2.05 5.19
C THR A 255 44.45 0.90 5.35
N GLY A 256 44.58 0.04 4.36
CA GLY A 256 45.68 -0.94 4.20
C GLY A 256 46.72 -0.37 3.27
N ILE A 257 47.81 0.15 3.81
CA ILE A 257 49.15 -0.38 3.82
C ILE A 257 49.76 -0.57 2.42
N PHE A 258 50.57 0.43 2.04
CA PHE A 258 51.73 0.16 1.23
C PHE A 258 52.97 0.08 2.15
N SER A 259 53.62 -1.04 2.14
CA SER A 259 55.07 -1.23 2.36
C SER A 259 55.48 -2.45 1.60
#